data_8caaad55f24e01cbd61ed9dfb7d36daa
#
_entry.id   8caaad55f24e01cbd61ed9dfb7d36daa
#
_cell.length_a   1.000
_cell.length_b   1.000
_cell.length_c   1.000
_cell.angle_alpha   90.00
_cell.angle_beta   90.00
_cell.angle_gamma   90.00
#
_symmetry.space_group_name_H-M   'P 1'
#
loop_
_entity.id
_entity.type
_entity.pdbx_description
1 polymer ?
#
loop_
_entity_poly.entity_id
_entity_poly.type
_entity_poly.pdbx_seq_one_letter_code
_entity_poly.pdbx_strand_id
1 'polypeptide(L)'
;MSSPRLRPGVAAVIVVVVVACFLPALGSDFVLWDDDMNFTDNPSYRGLSPSHLGWMLTTFHGGHWQPLSWMTLGLDYSVWGMNPLGYHLTNILLHAVNALLVYRLIAALVPGVGAGAAAVGALLFAIHPLRVESVAWATERRDVLSGLFFLLTVLAYVRYARARDAGRPGGIAFGASVACFALSLLAKAWGVTLPLVLLVLDVYPLRRFSRRALLEKVPYALLAAGAAVLAQLASNLVPAKRTLGQHDLVQRAAQAAYGLVFYLWKTVVPTNLSPIYLLELTLRPTALRYVACALLVAAITVAVVVVRRRAPWAAAAWSCYVLVLATVLGFLQTGPQIVADRYSYLACLPWVVLVAAVLGRPAAMAVAVAALAVLGVLTVRQTRVWHDSRSLWEHTVRIDPDNYVAYLNRGTVRQYEGDLVGAFGDYTDAVRRNPEYFHAWYSRATERLALGDNAGAAADYTTTLQIDPWYVEALNNRGLARQATNDLEGAAVDFEEALRLAPPSWPPRGMIEANLLGVRNTLARRGQ
;
A
#
# COMPACT_ATOMS: atom_id res chain seq x y z
N MET A 1 -3.72 -38.62 8.81
CA MET A 1 -4.89 -38.18 8.01
C MET A 1 -4.39 -37.35 6.85
N SER A 2 -4.74 -37.74 5.61
CA SER A 2 -4.37 -36.97 4.41
C SER A 2 -5.12 -35.63 4.42
N SER A 3 -4.38 -34.51 4.20
CA SER A 3 -5.02 -33.20 3.98
C SER A 3 -6.00 -33.29 2.80
N PRO A 4 -7.18 -32.65 2.85
CA PRO A 4 -8.13 -32.70 1.76
C PRO A 4 -7.45 -32.19 0.47
N ARG A 5 -7.45 -33.05 -0.57
CA ARG A 5 -6.99 -32.65 -1.90
C ARG A 5 -7.95 -31.57 -2.41
N LEU A 6 -7.39 -30.55 -3.05
CA LEU A 6 -8.21 -29.54 -3.72
C LEU A 6 -9.01 -30.23 -4.84
N ARG A 7 -10.32 -30.35 -4.66
CA ARG A 7 -11.21 -30.94 -5.66
C ARG A 7 -11.41 -29.93 -6.79
N PRO A 8 -11.36 -30.33 -8.06
CA PRO A 8 -11.51 -29.39 -9.19
C PRO A 8 -12.75 -28.50 -9.09
N GLY A 9 -13.91 -29.08 -8.68
CA GLY A 9 -15.14 -28.30 -8.50
C GLY A 9 -15.03 -27.22 -7.40
N VAL A 10 -14.34 -27.49 -6.28
CA VAL A 10 -14.12 -26.50 -5.22
C VAL A 10 -13.18 -25.40 -5.72
N ALA A 11 -12.13 -25.76 -6.46
CA ALA A 11 -11.23 -24.79 -7.07
C ALA A 11 -11.97 -23.85 -8.03
N ALA A 12 -12.79 -24.42 -8.91
CA ALA A 12 -13.59 -23.65 -9.87
C ALA A 12 -14.54 -22.67 -9.15
N VAL A 13 -15.25 -23.11 -8.10
CA VAL A 13 -16.14 -22.24 -7.31
C VAL A 13 -15.36 -21.08 -6.71
N ILE A 14 -14.20 -21.33 -6.08
CA ILE A 14 -13.38 -20.25 -5.49
C ILE A 14 -12.97 -19.24 -6.57
N VAL A 15 -12.44 -19.70 -7.70
CA VAL A 15 -12.00 -18.82 -8.80
C VAL A 15 -13.17 -18.02 -9.35
N VAL A 16 -14.31 -18.66 -9.65
CA VAL A 16 -15.49 -17.99 -10.21
C VAL A 16 -16.01 -16.92 -9.27
N VAL A 17 -16.13 -17.21 -7.97
CA VAL A 17 -16.62 -16.23 -6.98
C VAL A 17 -15.65 -15.06 -6.85
N VAL A 18 -14.34 -15.30 -6.81
CA VAL A 18 -13.33 -14.22 -6.78
C VAL A 18 -13.43 -13.34 -8.02
N VAL A 19 -13.41 -13.95 -9.22
CA VAL A 19 -13.50 -13.20 -10.48
C VAL A 19 -14.81 -12.40 -10.55
N ALA A 20 -15.94 -12.99 -10.15
CA ALA A 20 -17.23 -12.31 -10.16
C ALA A 20 -17.26 -11.08 -9.22
N CYS A 21 -16.66 -11.17 -8.03
CA CYS A 21 -16.61 -10.05 -7.10
C CYS A 21 -15.71 -8.90 -7.58
N PHE A 22 -14.65 -9.20 -8.33
CA PHE A 22 -13.71 -8.20 -8.86
C PHE A 22 -13.95 -7.88 -10.34
N LEU A 23 -14.98 -8.44 -10.97
CA LEU A 23 -15.31 -8.18 -12.37
C LEU A 23 -15.39 -6.67 -12.72
N PRO A 24 -15.94 -5.79 -11.86
CA PRO A 24 -15.96 -4.36 -12.16
C PRO A 24 -14.57 -3.74 -12.39
N ALA A 25 -13.51 -4.27 -11.77
CA ALA A 25 -12.15 -3.75 -11.96
C ALA A 25 -11.62 -3.94 -13.40
N LEU A 26 -12.18 -4.86 -14.19
CA LEU A 26 -11.76 -5.02 -15.58
C LEU A 26 -12.16 -3.84 -16.48
N GLY A 27 -13.12 -3.02 -16.06
CA GLY A 27 -13.49 -1.78 -16.73
C GLY A 27 -12.91 -0.53 -16.08
N SER A 28 -11.99 -0.67 -15.12
CA SER A 28 -11.40 0.46 -14.41
C SER A 28 -10.21 1.04 -15.18
N ASP A 29 -10.01 2.35 -15.03
CA ASP A 29 -8.86 3.08 -15.53
C ASP A 29 -7.69 3.04 -14.52
N PHE A 30 -6.52 3.54 -14.94
CA PHE A 30 -5.46 3.93 -14.01
C PHE A 30 -5.92 5.15 -13.20
N VAL A 31 -5.68 5.11 -11.88
CA VAL A 31 -6.10 6.19 -10.99
C VAL A 31 -4.95 7.15 -10.67
N LEU A 32 -5.26 8.44 -10.57
CA LEU A 32 -4.34 9.49 -10.09
C LEU A 32 -4.09 9.32 -8.59
N TRP A 33 -3.38 8.24 -8.30
CA TRP A 33 -2.89 7.83 -6.99
C TRP A 33 -1.77 6.82 -7.22
N ASP A 34 -0.57 7.29 -7.50
CA ASP A 34 0.63 6.55 -7.88
C ASP A 34 0.59 5.82 -9.24
N ASP A 35 -0.59 5.55 -9.86
CA ASP A 35 -0.62 4.89 -11.18
C ASP A 35 -0.09 5.81 -12.29
N ASP A 36 -0.28 7.12 -12.15
CA ASP A 36 0.31 8.15 -13.01
C ASP A 36 1.84 8.06 -12.97
N MET A 37 2.43 8.20 -11.79
CA MET A 37 3.88 8.13 -11.58
C MET A 37 4.45 6.76 -11.98
N ASN A 38 3.74 5.67 -11.72
CA ASN A 38 4.22 4.31 -11.96
C ASN A 38 4.04 3.85 -13.41
N PHE A 39 3.01 4.31 -14.11
CA PHE A 39 2.64 3.80 -15.44
C PHE A 39 2.63 4.86 -16.53
N THR A 40 1.84 5.94 -16.38
CA THR A 40 1.66 6.92 -17.47
C THR A 40 2.90 7.77 -17.69
N ASP A 41 3.59 8.15 -16.63
CA ASP A 41 4.77 9.02 -16.66
C ASP A 41 6.09 8.24 -16.62
N ASN A 42 6.04 6.89 -16.50
CA ASN A 42 7.21 6.06 -16.40
C ASN A 42 7.40 5.16 -17.63
N PRO A 43 8.17 5.56 -18.64
CA PRO A 43 8.49 4.71 -19.77
C PRO A 43 9.48 3.58 -19.45
N SER A 44 10.22 3.67 -18.33
CA SER A 44 11.37 2.79 -18.05
C SER A 44 10.98 1.33 -17.73
N TYR A 45 9.72 1.06 -17.35
CA TYR A 45 9.23 -0.31 -17.13
C TYR A 45 8.61 -0.92 -18.39
N ARG A 46 8.40 -0.14 -19.49
CA ARG A 46 7.58 -0.53 -20.65
C ARG A 46 8.27 -1.53 -21.55
N GLY A 47 8.33 -2.79 -21.12
CA GLY A 47 8.92 -3.90 -21.86
C GLY A 47 9.91 -4.73 -21.06
N LEU A 48 10.58 -5.69 -21.72
CA LEU A 48 11.52 -6.64 -21.11
C LEU A 48 12.88 -6.66 -21.83
N SER A 49 13.26 -5.57 -22.52
CA SER A 49 14.60 -5.47 -23.09
C SER A 49 15.67 -5.45 -21.99
N PRO A 50 16.95 -5.73 -22.31
CA PRO A 50 18.03 -5.66 -21.32
C PRO A 50 18.13 -4.33 -20.58
N SER A 51 17.82 -3.19 -21.25
CA SER A 51 17.80 -1.87 -20.63
C SER A 51 16.65 -1.73 -19.61
N HIS A 52 15.43 -2.21 -19.94
CA HIS A 52 14.31 -2.23 -19.02
C HIS A 52 14.58 -3.12 -17.80
N LEU A 53 15.09 -4.34 -18.03
CA LEU A 53 15.45 -5.25 -16.94
C LEU A 53 16.55 -4.67 -16.05
N GLY A 54 17.56 -4.00 -16.63
CA GLY A 54 18.59 -3.29 -15.89
C GLY A 54 18.01 -2.22 -14.97
N TRP A 55 17.09 -1.39 -15.50
CA TRP A 55 16.37 -0.38 -14.69
C TRP A 55 15.54 -1.04 -13.57
N MET A 56 14.74 -2.07 -13.88
CA MET A 56 13.92 -2.79 -12.89
C MET A 56 14.70 -3.36 -11.73
N LEU A 57 15.94 -3.84 -11.98
CA LEU A 57 16.80 -4.43 -10.97
C LEU A 57 17.49 -3.38 -10.08
N THR A 58 17.71 -2.17 -10.58
CA THR A 58 18.53 -1.15 -9.91
C THR A 58 17.74 0.05 -9.39
N THR A 59 16.49 0.24 -9.84
CA THR A 59 15.70 1.41 -9.48
C THR A 59 15.16 1.36 -8.06
N PHE A 60 15.08 2.55 -7.44
CA PHE A 60 14.34 2.83 -6.21
C PHE A 60 13.12 3.73 -6.48
N HIS A 61 12.51 3.60 -7.65
CA HIS A 61 11.37 4.41 -8.08
C HIS A 61 10.25 4.41 -7.02
N GLY A 62 9.67 5.60 -6.74
CA GLY A 62 8.66 5.76 -5.71
C GLY A 62 9.12 5.38 -4.29
N GLY A 63 10.44 5.33 -4.02
CA GLY A 63 10.99 4.95 -2.72
C GLY A 63 10.91 3.44 -2.42
N HIS A 64 10.78 2.60 -3.45
CA HIS A 64 10.65 1.15 -3.32
C HIS A 64 11.60 0.39 -4.23
N TRP A 65 12.21 -0.67 -3.71
CA TRP A 65 12.93 -1.66 -4.51
C TRP A 65 12.06 -2.90 -4.68
N GLN A 66 11.53 -3.11 -5.90
CA GLN A 66 10.52 -4.14 -6.19
C GLN A 66 10.69 -4.74 -7.60
N PRO A 67 11.88 -5.28 -7.92
CA PRO A 67 12.21 -5.67 -9.28
C PRO A 67 11.25 -6.70 -9.89
N LEU A 68 10.79 -7.68 -9.11
CA LEU A 68 9.86 -8.70 -9.62
C LEU A 68 8.49 -8.11 -9.97
N SER A 69 8.01 -7.13 -9.21
CA SER A 69 6.76 -6.41 -9.54
C SER A 69 6.92 -5.66 -10.86
N TRP A 70 8.03 -4.94 -11.05
CA TRP A 70 8.32 -4.25 -12.31
C TRP A 70 8.41 -5.21 -13.50
N MET A 71 9.05 -6.39 -13.34
CA MET A 71 9.13 -7.40 -14.40
C MET A 71 7.74 -7.91 -14.81
N THR A 72 6.82 -8.12 -13.86
CA THR A 72 5.45 -8.55 -14.18
C THR A 72 4.64 -7.43 -14.83
N LEU A 73 4.85 -6.17 -14.45
CA LEU A 73 4.23 -4.99 -15.09
C LEU A 73 4.80 -4.76 -16.49
N GLY A 74 6.12 -4.96 -16.69
CA GLY A 74 6.75 -4.92 -18.01
C GLY A 74 6.25 -6.02 -18.95
N LEU A 75 5.91 -7.20 -18.40
CA LEU A 75 5.24 -8.27 -19.15
C LEU A 75 3.82 -7.86 -19.55
N ASP A 76 3.03 -7.29 -18.62
CA ASP A 76 1.69 -6.78 -18.93
C ASP A 76 1.75 -5.72 -20.03
N TYR A 77 2.71 -4.78 -19.94
CA TYR A 77 2.91 -3.80 -21.00
C TYR A 77 3.23 -4.44 -22.35
N SER A 78 4.07 -5.48 -22.36
CA SER A 78 4.44 -6.18 -23.60
C SER A 78 3.26 -6.87 -24.28
N VAL A 79 2.22 -7.27 -23.51
CA VAL A 79 1.01 -7.96 -24.01
C VAL A 79 -0.11 -6.98 -24.29
N TRP A 80 -0.34 -6.00 -23.42
CA TRP A 80 -1.53 -5.15 -23.39
C TRP A 80 -1.23 -3.68 -23.74
N GLY A 81 0.04 -3.28 -23.86
CA GLY A 81 0.43 -1.87 -23.93
C GLY A 81 0.01 -1.13 -22.67
N MET A 82 -0.61 0.03 -22.84
CA MET A 82 -1.16 0.85 -21.74
C MET A 82 -2.65 0.58 -21.48
N ASN A 83 -3.21 -0.55 -21.94
CA ASN A 83 -4.59 -0.89 -21.64
C ASN A 83 -4.74 -1.38 -20.19
N PRO A 84 -5.44 -0.63 -19.29
CA PRO A 84 -5.57 -0.96 -17.87
C PRO A 84 -6.19 -2.33 -17.61
N LEU A 85 -7.09 -2.80 -18.51
CA LEU A 85 -7.74 -4.10 -18.41
C LEU A 85 -6.74 -5.23 -18.14
N GLY A 86 -5.60 -5.26 -18.85
CA GLY A 86 -4.60 -6.31 -18.70
C GLY A 86 -3.95 -6.31 -17.31
N TYR A 87 -3.66 -5.13 -16.77
CA TYR A 87 -3.07 -4.96 -15.45
C TYR A 87 -4.03 -5.42 -14.35
N HIS A 88 -5.30 -5.02 -14.43
CA HIS A 88 -6.33 -5.46 -13.50
C HIS A 88 -6.60 -6.97 -13.60
N LEU A 89 -6.65 -7.52 -14.82
CA LEU A 89 -6.84 -8.95 -15.05
C LEU A 89 -5.74 -9.77 -14.37
N THR A 90 -4.47 -9.39 -14.55
CA THR A 90 -3.35 -10.07 -13.90
C THR A 90 -3.44 -10.01 -12.37
N ASN A 91 -3.84 -8.86 -11.79
CA ASN A 91 -4.05 -8.75 -10.33
C ASN A 91 -5.16 -9.70 -9.85
N ILE A 92 -6.29 -9.74 -10.55
CA ILE A 92 -7.42 -10.63 -10.21
C ILE A 92 -7.01 -12.10 -10.30
N LEU A 93 -6.28 -12.50 -11.33
CA LEU A 93 -5.82 -13.88 -11.50
C LEU A 93 -4.82 -14.28 -10.40
N LEU A 94 -3.85 -13.42 -10.08
CA LEU A 94 -2.93 -13.63 -8.95
C LEU A 94 -3.69 -13.76 -7.63
N HIS A 95 -4.70 -12.92 -7.41
CA HIS A 95 -5.52 -12.99 -6.20
C HIS A 95 -6.36 -14.27 -6.13
N ALA A 96 -6.92 -14.73 -7.25
CA ALA A 96 -7.63 -15.99 -7.32
C ALA A 96 -6.70 -17.19 -7.00
N VAL A 97 -5.46 -17.16 -7.49
CA VAL A 97 -4.44 -18.16 -7.11
C VAL A 97 -4.13 -18.07 -5.61
N ASN A 98 -4.00 -16.87 -5.06
CA ASN A 98 -3.80 -16.67 -3.62
C ASN A 98 -4.96 -17.25 -2.81
N ALA A 99 -6.21 -17.12 -3.25
CA ALA A 99 -7.36 -17.73 -2.60
C ALA A 99 -7.26 -19.27 -2.58
N LEU A 100 -6.80 -19.88 -3.68
CA LEU A 100 -6.55 -21.32 -3.73
C LEU A 100 -5.40 -21.76 -2.80
N LEU A 101 -4.36 -20.94 -2.66
CA LEU A 101 -3.26 -21.19 -1.72
C LEU A 101 -3.72 -21.02 -0.27
N VAL A 102 -4.61 -20.08 0.04
CA VAL A 102 -5.23 -19.95 1.37
C VAL A 102 -6.08 -21.18 1.69
N TYR A 103 -6.87 -21.70 0.74
CA TYR A 103 -7.54 -22.98 0.91
C TYR A 103 -6.55 -24.10 1.30
N ARG A 104 -5.43 -24.20 0.58
CA ARG A 104 -4.38 -25.19 0.87
C ARG A 104 -3.72 -24.94 2.23
N LEU A 105 -3.53 -23.69 2.61
CA LEU A 105 -2.95 -23.33 3.91
C LEU A 105 -3.88 -23.75 5.05
N ILE A 106 -5.19 -23.46 4.96
CA ILE A 106 -6.20 -23.92 5.93
C ILE A 106 -6.17 -25.45 6.05
N ALA A 107 -6.21 -26.16 4.91
CA ALA A 107 -6.16 -27.62 4.87
C ALA A 107 -4.84 -28.17 5.45
N ALA A 108 -3.75 -27.42 5.35
CA ALA A 108 -2.48 -27.79 5.93
C ALA A 108 -2.38 -27.51 7.44
N LEU A 109 -2.96 -26.43 7.95
CA LEU A 109 -2.78 -26.02 9.34
C LEU A 109 -3.89 -26.52 10.28
N VAL A 110 -5.09 -26.82 9.76
CA VAL A 110 -6.24 -27.27 10.55
C VAL A 110 -6.48 -28.76 10.32
N PRO A 111 -6.10 -29.64 11.28
CA PRO A 111 -6.33 -31.08 11.16
C PRO A 111 -7.81 -31.41 11.07
N GLY A 112 -8.19 -32.25 10.09
CA GLY A 112 -9.57 -32.73 9.93
C GLY A 112 -10.55 -31.70 9.38
N VAL A 113 -10.10 -30.50 8.94
CA VAL A 113 -10.99 -29.53 8.31
C VAL A 113 -11.66 -30.11 7.05
N GLY A 114 -12.97 -29.94 6.94
CA GLY A 114 -13.72 -30.34 5.75
C GLY A 114 -13.44 -29.45 4.54
N ALA A 115 -13.57 -29.97 3.32
CA ALA A 115 -13.33 -29.19 2.11
C ALA A 115 -14.22 -27.94 2.01
N GLY A 116 -15.49 -28.03 2.43
CA GLY A 116 -16.41 -26.88 2.49
C GLY A 116 -15.94 -25.80 3.46
N ALA A 117 -15.52 -26.17 4.67
CA ALA A 117 -15.01 -25.22 5.66
C ALA A 117 -13.73 -24.52 5.19
N ALA A 118 -12.81 -25.26 4.56
CA ALA A 118 -11.61 -24.68 3.97
C ALA A 118 -11.95 -23.74 2.81
N ALA A 119 -12.94 -24.07 1.97
CA ALA A 119 -13.39 -23.22 0.87
C ALA A 119 -14.04 -21.92 1.36
N VAL A 120 -14.92 -22.01 2.35
CA VAL A 120 -15.54 -20.83 2.97
C VAL A 120 -14.49 -19.93 3.63
N GLY A 121 -13.52 -20.50 4.37
CA GLY A 121 -12.41 -19.74 4.92
C GLY A 121 -11.58 -19.04 3.84
N ALA A 122 -11.27 -19.71 2.73
CA ALA A 122 -10.56 -19.12 1.61
C ALA A 122 -11.36 -17.98 0.95
N LEU A 123 -12.66 -18.14 0.79
CA LEU A 123 -13.55 -17.09 0.27
C LEU A 123 -13.68 -15.92 1.24
N LEU A 124 -13.77 -16.13 2.55
CA LEU A 124 -13.75 -15.06 3.55
C LEU A 124 -12.48 -14.22 3.46
N PHE A 125 -11.34 -14.83 3.13
CA PHE A 125 -10.13 -14.07 2.79
C PHE A 125 -10.31 -13.30 1.48
N ALA A 126 -10.72 -14.00 0.42
CA ALA A 126 -10.59 -13.51 -0.94
C ALA A 126 -11.61 -12.42 -1.30
N ILE A 127 -12.87 -12.57 -0.87
CA ILE A 127 -13.94 -11.60 -1.21
C ILE A 127 -14.25 -10.64 -0.06
N HIS A 128 -13.27 -10.41 0.83
CA HIS A 128 -13.41 -9.39 1.86
C HIS A 128 -13.12 -7.99 1.28
N PRO A 129 -13.93 -6.95 1.56
CA PRO A 129 -13.73 -5.61 1.01
C PRO A 129 -12.34 -5.01 1.25
N LEU A 130 -11.68 -5.37 2.34
CA LEU A 130 -10.29 -5.00 2.63
C LEU A 130 -9.27 -5.52 1.58
N ARG A 131 -9.65 -6.41 0.67
CA ARG A 131 -8.76 -6.90 -0.42
C ARG A 131 -8.79 -5.99 -1.62
N VAL A 132 -9.81 -5.12 -1.72
CA VAL A 132 -10.07 -4.34 -2.93
C VAL A 132 -8.90 -3.42 -3.25
N GLU A 133 -8.34 -2.71 -2.28
CA GLU A 133 -7.18 -1.84 -2.50
C GLU A 133 -5.98 -2.62 -3.09
N SER A 134 -5.68 -3.81 -2.58
CA SER A 134 -4.57 -4.63 -3.10
C SER A 134 -4.83 -5.27 -4.46
N VAL A 135 -6.11 -5.42 -4.88
CA VAL A 135 -6.48 -6.15 -6.10
C VAL A 135 -6.90 -5.22 -7.23
N ALA A 136 -7.76 -4.22 -6.92
CA ALA A 136 -8.32 -3.31 -7.91
C ALA A 136 -7.36 -2.17 -8.26
N TRP A 137 -6.48 -1.76 -7.36
CA TRP A 137 -5.47 -0.75 -7.65
C TRP A 137 -4.28 -1.37 -8.40
N ALA A 138 -3.98 -0.89 -9.60
CA ALA A 138 -2.96 -1.49 -10.48
C ALA A 138 -1.54 -1.44 -9.86
N THR A 139 -1.18 -0.34 -9.20
CA THR A 139 0.08 -0.16 -8.47
C THR A 139 0.30 -1.22 -7.39
N GLU A 140 -0.74 -1.74 -6.74
CA GLU A 140 -0.60 -2.75 -5.68
C GLU A 140 -0.48 -4.20 -6.23
N ARG A 141 -0.09 -4.37 -7.51
CA ARG A 141 0.45 -5.62 -8.05
C ARG A 141 1.43 -6.30 -7.08
N ARG A 142 2.25 -5.48 -6.46
CA ARG A 142 3.26 -5.89 -5.48
C ARG A 142 2.68 -6.64 -4.28
N ASP A 143 1.45 -6.34 -3.85
CA ASP A 143 0.79 -7.01 -2.73
C ASP A 143 0.34 -8.41 -3.09
N VAL A 144 -0.38 -8.55 -4.19
CA VAL A 144 -0.89 -9.86 -4.64
C VAL A 144 0.23 -10.79 -5.07
N LEU A 145 1.29 -10.25 -5.67
CA LEU A 145 2.47 -11.01 -6.10
C LEU A 145 3.33 -11.43 -4.90
N SER A 146 3.62 -10.52 -3.97
CA SER A 146 4.33 -10.85 -2.74
C SER A 146 3.53 -11.86 -1.90
N GLY A 147 2.20 -11.69 -1.83
CA GLY A 147 1.28 -12.61 -1.16
C GLY A 147 1.32 -14.02 -1.74
N LEU A 148 1.40 -14.16 -3.07
CA LEU A 148 1.56 -15.44 -3.76
C LEU A 148 2.80 -16.19 -3.22
N PHE A 149 3.94 -15.53 -3.26
CA PHE A 149 5.19 -16.16 -2.85
C PHE A 149 5.31 -16.31 -1.34
N PHE A 150 4.69 -15.44 -0.54
CA PHE A 150 4.57 -15.61 0.91
C PHE A 150 3.79 -16.90 1.25
N LEU A 151 2.63 -17.12 0.63
CA LEU A 151 1.80 -18.32 0.83
C LEU A 151 2.53 -19.58 0.37
N LEU A 152 3.20 -19.55 -0.77
CA LEU A 152 4.02 -20.66 -1.27
C LEU A 152 5.18 -20.96 -0.30
N THR A 153 5.83 -19.94 0.25
CA THR A 153 6.88 -20.09 1.27
C THR A 153 6.36 -20.86 2.48
N VAL A 154 5.24 -20.42 3.05
CA VAL A 154 4.65 -21.07 4.23
C VAL A 154 4.23 -22.50 3.92
N LEU A 155 3.57 -22.75 2.79
CA LEU A 155 3.15 -24.10 2.38
C LEU A 155 4.33 -25.05 2.15
N ALA A 156 5.37 -24.58 1.48
CA ALA A 156 6.59 -25.36 1.26
C ALA A 156 7.32 -25.65 2.58
N TYR A 157 7.35 -24.66 3.50
CA TYR A 157 7.93 -24.83 4.83
C TYR A 157 7.16 -25.86 5.66
N VAL A 158 5.83 -25.78 5.70
CA VAL A 158 4.98 -26.78 6.40
C VAL A 158 5.17 -28.17 5.82
N ARG A 159 5.29 -28.28 4.47
CA ARG A 159 5.62 -29.57 3.82
C ARG A 159 6.99 -30.10 4.23
N TYR A 160 8.00 -29.24 4.26
CA TYR A 160 9.34 -29.57 4.76
C TYR A 160 9.28 -30.09 6.20
N ALA A 161 8.68 -29.32 7.11
CA ALA A 161 8.56 -29.67 8.51
C ALA A 161 7.95 -31.05 8.71
N ARG A 162 6.82 -31.33 8.08
CA ARG A 162 6.13 -32.64 8.14
C ARG A 162 6.93 -33.79 7.52
N ALA A 163 7.68 -33.52 6.45
CA ALA A 163 8.56 -34.55 5.87
C ALA A 163 9.65 -34.93 6.87
N ARG A 164 10.22 -33.94 7.56
CA ARG A 164 11.26 -34.16 8.58
C ARG A 164 10.72 -34.93 9.79
N ASP A 165 9.54 -34.57 10.29
CA ASP A 165 8.90 -35.26 11.42
C ASP A 165 8.57 -36.73 11.07
N ALA A 166 8.29 -37.01 9.78
CA ALA A 166 8.07 -38.36 9.27
C ALA A 166 9.37 -39.12 8.87
N GLY A 167 10.57 -38.58 9.23
CA GLY A 167 11.85 -39.19 8.88
C GLY A 167 12.19 -39.17 7.38
N ARG A 168 11.48 -38.39 6.56
CA ARG A 168 11.64 -38.33 5.10
C ARG A 168 12.54 -37.15 4.69
N PRO A 169 13.23 -37.24 3.53
CA PRO A 169 14.00 -36.12 3.00
C PRO A 169 13.06 -34.95 2.66
N GLY A 170 13.43 -33.74 3.14
CA GLY A 170 12.64 -32.52 2.94
C GLY A 170 13.40 -31.40 2.23
N GLY A 171 14.65 -31.65 1.78
CA GLY A 171 15.55 -30.59 1.26
C GLY A 171 14.96 -29.80 0.10
N ILE A 172 14.30 -30.45 -0.86
CA ILE A 172 13.66 -29.76 -2.00
C ILE A 172 12.57 -28.80 -1.50
N ALA A 173 11.72 -29.22 -0.55
CA ALA A 173 10.68 -28.37 -0.02
C ALA A 173 11.26 -27.20 0.78
N PHE A 174 12.37 -27.40 1.48
CA PHE A 174 13.10 -26.32 2.17
C PHE A 174 13.70 -25.32 1.18
N GLY A 175 14.41 -25.80 0.16
CA GLY A 175 14.97 -24.93 -0.88
C GLY A 175 13.90 -24.15 -1.63
N ALA A 176 12.78 -24.79 -1.98
CA ALA A 176 11.60 -24.12 -2.59
C ALA A 176 11.02 -23.04 -1.67
N SER A 177 10.94 -23.31 -0.35
CA SER A 177 10.47 -22.33 0.63
C SER A 177 11.38 -21.11 0.68
N VAL A 178 12.71 -21.28 0.73
CA VAL A 178 13.66 -20.17 0.75
C VAL A 178 13.62 -19.39 -0.58
N ALA A 179 13.53 -20.07 -1.72
CA ALA A 179 13.42 -19.43 -3.03
C ALA A 179 12.13 -18.61 -3.17
N CYS A 180 10.99 -19.16 -2.77
CA CYS A 180 9.73 -18.42 -2.76
C CYS A 180 9.79 -17.20 -1.82
N PHE A 181 10.46 -17.32 -0.68
CA PHE A 181 10.65 -16.17 0.21
C PHE A 181 11.46 -15.05 -0.45
N ALA A 182 12.56 -15.40 -1.14
CA ALA A 182 13.33 -14.43 -1.91
C ALA A 182 12.44 -13.73 -2.97
N LEU A 183 11.63 -14.48 -3.72
CA LEU A 183 10.69 -13.92 -4.70
C LEU A 183 9.62 -13.02 -4.06
N SER A 184 9.13 -13.36 -2.86
CA SER A 184 8.22 -12.50 -2.11
C SER A 184 8.85 -11.15 -1.79
N LEU A 185 10.11 -11.15 -1.32
CA LEU A 185 10.86 -9.93 -1.00
C LEU A 185 11.20 -9.09 -2.25
N LEU A 186 11.47 -9.75 -3.39
CA LEU A 186 11.70 -9.09 -4.68
C LEU A 186 10.42 -8.44 -5.24
N ALA A 187 9.24 -8.91 -4.83
CA ALA A 187 7.96 -8.28 -5.19
C ALA A 187 7.64 -7.10 -4.26
N LYS A 188 7.77 -7.29 -2.96
CA LYS A 188 7.57 -6.27 -1.92
C LYS A 188 8.28 -6.69 -0.64
N ALA A 189 9.04 -5.81 -0.02
CA ALA A 189 9.79 -6.10 1.21
C ALA A 189 8.89 -6.30 2.46
N TRP A 190 7.61 -6.54 2.27
CA TRP A 190 6.62 -6.68 3.35
C TRP A 190 6.82 -7.95 4.20
N GLY A 191 7.29 -9.03 3.57
CA GLY A 191 7.50 -10.31 4.23
C GLY A 191 8.72 -10.40 5.15
N VAL A 192 9.42 -9.31 5.48
CA VAL A 192 10.64 -9.34 6.31
C VAL A 192 10.44 -9.98 7.68
N THR A 193 9.20 -10.00 8.22
CA THR A 193 8.85 -10.66 9.49
C THR A 193 8.53 -12.15 9.33
N LEU A 194 8.48 -12.69 8.12
CA LEU A 194 8.14 -14.10 7.86
C LEU A 194 9.04 -15.11 8.62
N PRO A 195 10.36 -14.90 8.81
CA PRO A 195 11.16 -15.83 9.62
C PRO A 195 10.59 -16.02 11.04
N LEU A 196 10.06 -14.96 11.64
CA LEU A 196 9.41 -15.00 12.97
C LEU A 196 8.04 -15.70 12.89
N VAL A 197 7.26 -15.48 11.83
CA VAL A 197 6.01 -16.21 11.59
C VAL A 197 6.28 -17.71 11.47
N LEU A 198 7.33 -18.13 10.74
CA LEU A 198 7.71 -19.53 10.65
C LEU A 198 8.12 -20.13 12.01
N LEU A 199 8.76 -19.34 12.89
CA LEU A 199 9.04 -19.76 14.27
C LEU A 199 7.76 -19.94 15.09
N VAL A 200 6.79 -19.05 14.95
CA VAL A 200 5.47 -19.21 15.60
C VAL A 200 4.82 -20.50 15.13
N LEU A 201 4.89 -20.81 13.82
CA LEU A 201 4.35 -22.06 13.27
C LEU A 201 5.10 -23.30 13.80
N ASP A 202 6.41 -23.22 14.04
CA ASP A 202 7.19 -24.30 14.67
C ASP A 202 6.75 -24.57 16.12
N VAL A 203 6.34 -23.52 16.87
CA VAL A 203 5.75 -23.67 18.20
C VAL A 203 4.34 -24.26 18.11
N TYR A 204 3.48 -23.69 17.26
CA TYR A 204 2.13 -24.14 17.00
C TYR A 204 1.69 -23.76 15.57
N PRO A 205 1.16 -24.68 14.78
CA PRO A 205 0.72 -26.04 15.12
C PRO A 205 1.76 -27.15 14.96
N LEU A 206 2.98 -26.86 14.44
CA LEU A 206 3.96 -27.90 14.08
C LEU A 206 4.61 -28.59 15.28
N ARG A 207 4.69 -27.93 16.44
CA ARG A 207 5.22 -28.46 17.72
C ARG A 207 6.64 -29.03 17.60
N ARG A 208 7.50 -28.38 16.84
CA ARG A 208 8.89 -28.84 16.55
C ARG A 208 9.95 -27.82 16.97
N PHE A 209 9.62 -26.88 17.85
CA PHE A 209 10.55 -25.86 18.30
C PHE A 209 11.82 -26.48 18.94
N SER A 210 12.99 -26.18 18.36
CA SER A 210 14.28 -26.72 18.74
C SER A 210 15.42 -25.83 18.23
N ARG A 211 16.66 -26.05 18.71
CA ARG A 211 17.85 -25.35 18.19
C ARG A 211 17.98 -25.51 16.67
N ARG A 212 17.65 -26.69 16.13
CA ARG A 212 17.65 -26.94 14.70
C ARG A 212 16.60 -26.08 13.97
N ALA A 213 15.38 -26.01 14.51
CA ALA A 213 14.34 -25.15 13.96
C ALA A 213 14.75 -23.67 13.93
N LEU A 214 15.53 -23.19 14.90
CA LEU A 214 16.12 -21.85 14.89
C LEU A 214 17.17 -21.70 13.78
N LEU A 215 18.08 -22.66 13.63
CA LEU A 215 19.10 -22.63 12.58
C LEU A 215 18.50 -22.67 11.16
N GLU A 216 17.38 -23.36 10.98
CA GLU A 216 16.63 -23.40 9.73
C GLU A 216 16.10 -22.01 9.33
N LYS A 217 16.02 -21.03 10.24
CA LYS A 217 15.58 -19.65 9.93
C LYS A 217 16.72 -18.75 9.46
N VAL A 218 17.98 -19.19 9.58
CA VAL A 218 19.14 -18.37 9.17
C VAL A 218 19.05 -17.88 7.72
N PRO A 219 18.80 -18.71 6.71
CA PRO A 219 18.69 -18.20 5.33
C PRO A 219 17.55 -17.21 5.15
N TYR A 220 16.43 -17.39 5.82
CA TYR A 220 15.33 -16.44 5.78
C TYR A 220 15.69 -15.12 6.48
N ALA A 221 16.37 -15.19 7.63
CA ALA A 221 16.81 -14.00 8.37
C ALA A 221 17.81 -13.17 7.57
N LEU A 222 18.74 -13.81 6.86
CA LEU A 222 19.71 -13.14 5.99
C LEU A 222 19.01 -12.44 4.81
N LEU A 223 18.07 -13.10 4.15
CA LEU A 223 17.27 -12.51 3.08
C LEU A 223 16.43 -11.34 3.59
N ALA A 224 15.77 -11.49 4.75
CA ALA A 224 14.98 -10.44 5.37
C ALA A 224 15.84 -9.22 5.74
N ALA A 225 17.03 -9.44 6.31
CA ALA A 225 17.95 -8.36 6.65
C ALA A 225 18.42 -7.60 5.40
N GLY A 226 18.79 -8.31 4.33
CA GLY A 226 19.16 -7.69 3.05
C GLY A 226 18.03 -6.85 2.46
N ALA A 227 16.80 -7.39 2.44
CA ALA A 227 15.62 -6.67 1.97
C ALA A 227 15.29 -5.44 2.84
N ALA A 228 15.44 -5.53 4.17
CA ALA A 228 15.24 -4.40 5.08
C ALA A 228 16.25 -3.28 4.83
N VAL A 229 17.52 -3.61 4.57
CA VAL A 229 18.55 -2.62 4.21
C VAL A 229 18.19 -1.93 2.89
N LEU A 230 17.81 -2.68 1.86
CA LEU A 230 17.41 -2.10 0.57
C LEU A 230 16.16 -1.23 0.70
N ALA A 231 15.15 -1.66 1.47
CA ALA A 231 13.96 -0.87 1.75
C ALA A 231 14.31 0.43 2.50
N GLN A 232 15.26 0.38 3.45
CA GLN A 232 15.72 1.57 4.16
C GLN A 232 16.46 2.53 3.23
N LEU A 233 17.33 2.03 2.34
CA LEU A 233 18.02 2.85 1.33
C LEU A 233 17.02 3.51 0.39
N ALA A 234 16.07 2.74 -0.16
CA ALA A 234 15.01 3.25 -1.03
C ALA A 234 14.18 4.36 -0.35
N SER A 235 13.77 4.13 0.90
CA SER A 235 12.96 5.08 1.65
C SER A 235 13.70 6.36 2.03
N ASN A 236 15.05 6.36 2.08
CA ASN A 236 15.84 7.57 2.33
C ASN A 236 15.82 8.56 1.15
N LEU A 237 15.44 8.09 -0.03
CA LEU A 237 15.32 8.92 -1.24
C LEU A 237 13.99 9.69 -1.30
N VAL A 238 13.05 9.41 -0.39
CA VAL A 238 11.74 10.06 -0.34
C VAL A 238 11.71 11.06 0.83
N PRO A 239 11.42 12.36 0.58
CA PRO A 239 11.44 13.40 1.62
C PRO A 239 10.39 13.23 2.73
N ALA A 240 9.35 12.42 2.52
CA ALA A 240 8.15 12.31 3.36
C ALA A 240 8.34 11.58 4.71
N LYS A 241 9.57 11.34 5.17
CA LYS A 241 9.82 10.67 6.47
C LYS A 241 9.63 11.60 7.65
N ARG A 242 8.79 11.19 8.62
CA ARG A 242 8.76 11.84 9.94
C ARG A 242 9.92 11.36 10.80
N THR A 243 10.73 12.29 11.26
CA THR A 243 11.82 12.03 12.21
C THR A 243 11.28 11.66 13.60
N LEU A 244 12.14 11.13 14.50
CA LEU A 244 11.76 10.89 15.90
C LEU A 244 11.44 12.18 16.66
N GLY A 245 11.96 13.34 16.22
CA GLY A 245 11.59 14.64 16.79
C GLY A 245 10.19 15.10 16.39
N GLN A 246 9.72 14.71 15.20
CA GLN A 246 8.38 15.05 14.69
C GLN A 246 7.31 14.03 15.13
N HIS A 247 7.70 12.78 15.41
CA HIS A 247 6.82 11.69 15.79
C HIS A 247 7.57 10.73 16.73
N ASP A 248 7.41 10.94 18.03
CA ASP A 248 8.16 10.25 19.08
C ASP A 248 7.71 8.78 19.26
N LEU A 249 8.44 8.04 20.11
CA LEU A 249 8.17 6.62 20.34
C LEU A 249 6.80 6.37 20.99
N VAL A 250 6.30 7.29 21.83
CA VAL A 250 4.99 7.15 22.48
C VAL A 250 3.88 7.34 21.46
N GLN A 251 4.03 8.33 20.58
CA GLN A 251 3.13 8.56 19.46
C GLN A 251 3.10 7.36 18.50
N ARG A 252 4.27 6.77 18.17
CA ARG A 252 4.37 5.57 17.33
C ARG A 252 3.73 4.35 17.99
N ALA A 253 3.91 4.18 19.31
CA ALA A 253 3.25 3.10 20.06
C ALA A 253 1.72 3.27 20.08
N ALA A 254 1.23 4.51 20.25
CA ALA A 254 -0.20 4.82 20.19
C ALA A 254 -0.78 4.55 18.79
N GLN A 255 -0.07 4.97 17.73
CA GLN A 255 -0.41 4.65 16.35
C GLN A 255 -0.45 3.13 16.11
N ALA A 256 0.56 2.39 16.58
CA ALA A 256 0.61 0.94 16.44
C ALA A 256 -0.57 0.24 17.13
N ALA A 257 -0.92 0.66 18.34
CA ALA A 257 -2.09 0.15 19.05
C ALA A 257 -3.39 0.44 18.30
N TYR A 258 -3.54 1.66 17.78
CA TYR A 258 -4.67 2.02 16.93
C TYR A 258 -4.74 1.15 15.67
N GLY A 259 -3.64 0.97 14.96
CA GLY A 259 -3.58 0.13 13.76
C GLY A 259 -3.98 -1.33 14.02
N LEU A 260 -3.50 -1.93 15.12
CA LEU A 260 -3.90 -3.28 15.50
C LEU A 260 -5.41 -3.40 15.74
N VAL A 261 -6.03 -2.43 16.42
CA VAL A 261 -7.48 -2.43 16.65
C VAL A 261 -8.25 -2.12 15.36
N PHE A 262 -7.74 -1.19 14.52
CA PHE A 262 -8.35 -0.82 13.25
C PHE A 262 -8.56 -2.03 12.34
N TYR A 263 -7.53 -2.87 12.13
CA TYR A 263 -7.66 -4.04 11.25
C TYR A 263 -8.57 -5.11 11.83
N LEU A 264 -8.62 -5.29 13.17
CA LEU A 264 -9.61 -6.17 13.80
C LEU A 264 -11.03 -5.66 13.56
N TRP A 265 -11.25 -4.35 13.76
CA TRP A 265 -12.56 -3.72 13.54
C TRP A 265 -12.98 -3.80 12.08
N LYS A 266 -12.12 -3.42 11.16
CA LYS A 266 -12.42 -3.46 9.71
C LYS A 266 -12.59 -4.88 9.16
N THR A 267 -12.01 -5.89 9.81
CA THR A 267 -12.27 -7.30 9.47
C THR A 267 -13.71 -7.71 9.83
N VAL A 268 -14.33 -7.07 10.83
CA VAL A 268 -15.73 -7.35 11.22
C VAL A 268 -16.70 -6.40 10.54
N VAL A 269 -16.33 -5.14 10.41
CA VAL A 269 -17.18 -4.04 9.87
C VAL A 269 -16.43 -3.32 8.75
N PRO A 270 -16.37 -3.91 7.53
CA PRO A 270 -15.61 -3.34 6.40
C PRO A 270 -16.39 -2.25 5.65
N THR A 271 -16.74 -1.18 6.35
CA THR A 271 -17.45 -0.02 5.79
C THR A 271 -16.55 1.21 5.81
N ASN A 272 -16.85 2.22 4.99
CA ASN A 272 -16.08 3.46 4.89
C ASN A 272 -14.59 3.18 4.66
N LEU A 273 -14.29 2.34 3.66
CA LEU A 273 -12.92 2.05 3.26
C LEU A 273 -12.40 3.17 2.37
N SER A 274 -11.15 3.58 2.59
CA SER A 274 -10.53 4.76 1.99
C SER A 274 -9.14 4.42 1.40
N PRO A 275 -8.75 5.03 0.26
CA PRO A 275 -7.39 4.90 -0.26
C PRO A 275 -6.35 5.51 0.68
N ILE A 276 -6.77 6.43 1.56
CA ILE A 276 -5.89 7.06 2.53
C ILE A 276 -6.62 7.40 3.83
N TYR A 277 -6.08 6.95 4.95
CA TYR A 277 -6.47 7.34 6.30
C TYR A 277 -5.36 8.22 6.86
N LEU A 278 -5.62 9.52 7.00
CA LEU A 278 -4.60 10.49 7.38
C LEU A 278 -4.12 10.31 8.81
N LEU A 279 -2.80 10.37 8.99
CA LEU A 279 -2.19 10.58 10.29
C LEU A 279 -2.42 12.03 10.71
N GLU A 280 -2.91 12.24 11.92
CA GLU A 280 -3.08 13.59 12.48
C GLU A 280 -1.76 14.36 12.43
N LEU A 281 -1.85 15.65 12.15
CA LEU A 281 -0.68 16.55 12.15
C LEU A 281 0.03 16.49 13.50
N THR A 282 -0.76 16.49 14.59
CA THR A 282 -0.26 16.32 15.96
C THR A 282 -1.01 15.19 16.64
N LEU A 283 -0.45 13.97 16.57
CA LEU A 283 -1.02 12.82 17.28
C LEU A 283 -0.86 13.00 18.78
N ARG A 284 -2.00 12.99 19.52
CA ARG A 284 -2.02 13.08 20.99
C ARG A 284 -2.21 11.69 21.57
N PRO A 285 -1.16 11.04 22.12
CA PRO A 285 -1.24 9.67 22.65
C PRO A 285 -2.26 9.52 23.77
N THR A 286 -2.53 10.61 24.50
CA THR A 286 -3.50 10.66 25.60
C THR A 286 -4.96 10.81 25.16
N ALA A 287 -5.23 11.01 23.88
CA ALA A 287 -6.59 11.06 23.36
C ALA A 287 -7.29 9.70 23.58
N LEU A 288 -8.56 9.76 23.99
CA LEU A 288 -9.35 8.59 24.42
C LEU A 288 -9.25 7.41 23.44
N ARG A 289 -9.31 7.68 22.14
CA ARG A 289 -9.22 6.62 21.12
C ARG A 289 -7.90 5.84 21.17
N TYR A 290 -6.75 6.51 21.36
CA TYR A 290 -5.45 5.84 21.42
C TYR A 290 -5.27 5.08 22.74
N VAL A 291 -5.68 5.69 23.85
CA VAL A 291 -5.68 5.03 25.16
C VAL A 291 -6.57 3.79 25.16
N ALA A 292 -7.80 3.89 24.63
CA ALA A 292 -8.72 2.76 24.54
C ALA A 292 -8.15 1.63 23.65
N CYS A 293 -7.53 1.96 22.52
CA CYS A 293 -6.86 0.98 21.66
C CYS A 293 -5.68 0.32 22.39
N ALA A 294 -4.84 1.08 23.08
CA ALA A 294 -3.71 0.54 23.84
C ALA A 294 -4.17 -0.40 24.95
N LEU A 295 -5.20 -0.03 25.70
CA LEU A 295 -5.78 -0.89 26.75
C LEU A 295 -6.40 -2.17 26.15
N LEU A 296 -7.10 -2.07 25.02
CA LEU A 296 -7.68 -3.24 24.35
C LEU A 296 -6.57 -4.20 23.85
N VAL A 297 -5.53 -3.68 23.19
CA VAL A 297 -4.38 -4.48 22.76
C VAL A 297 -3.68 -5.15 23.95
N ALA A 298 -3.48 -4.42 25.05
CA ALA A 298 -2.92 -4.97 26.27
C ALA A 298 -3.82 -6.07 26.85
N ALA A 299 -5.13 -5.85 26.95
CA ALA A 299 -6.09 -6.83 27.45
C ALA A 299 -6.11 -8.11 26.60
N ILE A 300 -6.15 -7.98 25.26
CA ILE A 300 -6.08 -9.13 24.33
C ILE A 300 -4.76 -9.88 24.54
N THR A 301 -3.64 -9.17 24.59
CA THR A 301 -2.31 -9.79 24.75
C THR A 301 -2.21 -10.53 26.08
N VAL A 302 -2.65 -9.94 27.19
CA VAL A 302 -2.69 -10.59 28.51
C VAL A 302 -3.60 -11.82 28.47
N ALA A 303 -4.80 -11.71 27.94
CA ALA A 303 -5.73 -12.83 27.81
C ALA A 303 -5.09 -14.00 27.03
N VAL A 304 -4.49 -13.70 25.87
CA VAL A 304 -3.80 -14.69 25.03
C VAL A 304 -2.63 -15.35 25.79
N VAL A 305 -1.83 -14.57 26.51
CA VAL A 305 -0.71 -15.09 27.33
C VAL A 305 -1.21 -15.98 28.47
N VAL A 306 -2.28 -15.60 29.15
CA VAL A 306 -2.88 -16.41 30.22
C VAL A 306 -3.40 -17.75 29.72
N VAL A 307 -4.10 -17.72 28.57
CA VAL A 307 -4.71 -18.95 28.01
C VAL A 307 -3.76 -19.76 27.14
N ARG A 308 -2.52 -19.33 26.87
CA ARG A 308 -1.61 -19.92 25.86
C ARG A 308 -1.37 -21.44 26.01
N ARG A 309 -1.45 -21.96 27.24
CA ARG A 309 -1.30 -23.41 27.49
C ARG A 309 -2.56 -24.18 27.12
N ARG A 310 -3.76 -23.56 27.26
CA ARG A 310 -5.06 -24.19 26.98
C ARG A 310 -5.49 -23.94 25.52
N ALA A 311 -5.13 -22.77 24.97
CA ALA A 311 -5.47 -22.32 23.62
C ALA A 311 -4.23 -21.81 22.87
N PRO A 312 -3.23 -22.69 22.57
CA PRO A 312 -2.00 -22.26 21.89
C PRO A 312 -2.26 -21.69 20.49
N TRP A 313 -3.37 -22.07 19.87
CA TRP A 313 -3.83 -21.52 18.60
C TRP A 313 -4.11 -20.01 18.68
N ALA A 314 -4.64 -19.51 19.80
CA ALA A 314 -4.92 -18.09 19.98
C ALA A 314 -3.60 -17.28 20.08
N ALA A 315 -2.61 -17.83 20.81
CA ALA A 315 -1.28 -17.23 20.91
C ALA A 315 -0.58 -17.18 19.55
N ALA A 316 -0.65 -18.28 18.78
CA ALA A 316 -0.06 -18.33 17.44
C ALA A 316 -0.74 -17.34 16.48
N ALA A 317 -2.06 -17.26 16.47
CA ALA A 317 -2.81 -16.35 15.61
C ALA A 317 -2.51 -14.89 15.95
N TRP A 318 -2.55 -14.51 17.24
CA TRP A 318 -2.24 -13.16 17.69
C TRP A 318 -0.81 -12.77 17.35
N SER A 319 0.17 -13.66 17.62
CA SER A 319 1.57 -13.41 17.30
C SER A 319 1.79 -13.23 15.80
N CYS A 320 1.23 -14.10 14.96
CA CYS A 320 1.32 -13.95 13.50
C CYS A 320 0.70 -12.63 13.01
N TYR A 321 -0.48 -12.26 13.53
CA TYR A 321 -1.15 -11.01 13.21
C TYR A 321 -0.29 -9.79 13.54
N VAL A 322 0.24 -9.71 14.77
CA VAL A 322 1.10 -8.61 15.21
C VAL A 322 2.40 -8.56 14.40
N LEU A 323 3.06 -9.71 14.18
CA LEU A 323 4.32 -9.79 13.44
C LEU A 323 4.18 -9.35 11.98
N VAL A 324 3.11 -9.76 11.30
CA VAL A 324 2.89 -9.34 9.90
C VAL A 324 2.62 -7.85 9.80
N LEU A 325 1.87 -7.27 10.74
CA LEU A 325 1.58 -5.83 10.76
C LEU A 325 2.77 -4.98 11.26
N ALA A 326 3.71 -5.54 12.02
CA ALA A 326 4.77 -4.78 12.69
C ALA A 326 5.54 -3.83 11.76
N THR A 327 5.71 -4.20 10.49
CA THR A 327 6.41 -3.39 9.47
C THR A 327 5.66 -2.15 9.03
N VAL A 328 4.33 -2.10 9.25
CA VAL A 328 3.43 -1.05 8.74
C VAL A 328 2.66 -0.31 9.86
N LEU A 329 2.98 -0.59 11.13
CA LEU A 329 2.34 0.03 12.29
C LEU A 329 2.94 1.40 12.68
N GLY A 330 3.72 2.04 11.81
CA GLY A 330 4.22 3.41 12.03
C GLY A 330 5.54 3.52 12.78
N PHE A 331 6.21 2.40 13.14
CA PHE A 331 7.58 2.46 13.69
C PHE A 331 8.58 3.02 12.69
N LEU A 332 8.40 2.72 11.40
CA LEU A 332 9.09 3.33 10.26
C LEU A 332 8.05 4.11 9.45
N GLN A 333 7.67 5.31 9.93
CA GLN A 333 6.64 6.11 9.27
C GLN A 333 7.16 6.67 7.94
N THR A 334 6.51 6.27 6.86
CA THR A 334 6.70 6.79 5.51
C THR A 334 5.34 7.21 4.96
N GLY A 335 5.20 8.47 4.58
CA GLY A 335 3.94 9.01 4.06
C GLY A 335 2.95 9.49 5.14
N PRO A 336 1.83 10.10 4.70
CA PRO A 336 0.86 10.79 5.57
C PRO A 336 -0.19 9.87 6.20
N GLN A 337 -0.21 8.57 5.90
CA GLN A 337 -1.24 7.64 6.37
C GLN A 337 -0.95 7.06 7.76
N ILE A 338 -2.00 6.93 8.60
CA ILE A 338 -1.94 6.22 9.88
C ILE A 338 -2.09 4.71 9.71
N VAL A 339 -2.92 4.27 8.76
CA VAL A 339 -3.23 2.89 8.36
C VAL A 339 -3.56 2.87 6.87
N ALA A 340 -3.63 1.68 6.25
CA ALA A 340 -4.13 1.48 4.89
C ALA A 340 -4.79 0.10 4.77
N ASP A 341 -5.90 -0.02 4.02
CA ASP A 341 -6.66 -1.28 3.91
C ASP A 341 -5.79 -2.43 3.38
N ARG A 342 -4.90 -2.13 2.41
CA ARG A 342 -3.94 -3.08 1.83
C ARG A 342 -3.05 -3.78 2.85
N TYR A 343 -2.71 -3.14 3.97
CA TYR A 343 -1.85 -3.74 5.00
C TYR A 343 -2.50 -4.96 5.68
N SER A 344 -3.81 -5.12 5.57
CA SER A 344 -4.55 -6.27 6.06
C SER A 344 -4.39 -7.52 5.19
N TYR A 345 -3.83 -7.44 3.97
CA TYR A 345 -3.84 -8.52 2.98
C TYR A 345 -3.29 -9.86 3.53
N LEU A 346 -2.12 -9.84 4.15
CA LEU A 346 -1.53 -11.03 4.78
C LEU A 346 -1.86 -11.13 6.28
N ALA A 347 -2.07 -10.00 6.95
CA ALA A 347 -2.26 -9.95 8.39
C ALA A 347 -3.55 -10.63 8.86
N CYS A 348 -4.59 -10.68 8.02
CA CYS A 348 -5.86 -11.32 8.34
C CYS A 348 -5.86 -12.85 8.14
N LEU A 349 -4.79 -13.45 7.57
CA LEU A 349 -4.70 -14.90 7.36
C LEU A 349 -4.94 -15.75 8.61
N PRO A 350 -4.37 -15.42 9.80
CA PRO A 350 -4.62 -16.19 11.01
C PRO A 350 -6.11 -16.28 11.37
N TRP A 351 -6.85 -15.18 11.16
CA TRP A 351 -8.28 -15.12 11.49
C TRP A 351 -9.12 -16.05 10.62
N VAL A 352 -8.88 -16.09 9.30
CA VAL A 352 -9.61 -16.98 8.41
C VAL A 352 -9.27 -18.46 8.67
N VAL A 353 -8.04 -18.77 9.09
CA VAL A 353 -7.65 -20.12 9.53
C VAL A 353 -8.43 -20.53 10.78
N LEU A 354 -8.57 -19.63 11.76
CA LEU A 354 -9.34 -19.88 12.98
C LEU A 354 -10.84 -20.02 12.69
N VAL A 355 -11.40 -19.15 11.86
CA VAL A 355 -12.81 -19.26 11.44
C VAL A 355 -13.05 -20.60 10.78
N ALA A 356 -12.21 -21.02 9.82
CA ALA A 356 -12.35 -22.30 9.14
C ALA A 356 -12.30 -23.49 10.11
N ALA A 357 -11.56 -23.40 11.19
CA ALA A 357 -11.46 -24.45 12.21
C ALA A 357 -12.78 -24.69 12.96
N VAL A 358 -13.66 -23.69 13.06
CA VAL A 358 -14.96 -23.81 13.74
C VAL A 358 -16.15 -24.07 12.81
N LEU A 359 -15.96 -23.99 11.50
CA LEU A 359 -17.01 -24.17 10.48
C LEU A 359 -17.48 -25.63 10.30
N GLY A 360 -16.96 -26.57 11.09
CA GLY A 360 -17.51 -27.94 11.16
C GLY A 360 -18.92 -28.01 11.76
N ARG A 361 -19.41 -26.94 12.40
CA ARG A 361 -20.74 -26.83 12.99
C ARG A 361 -21.73 -26.25 11.96
N PRO A 362 -22.90 -26.87 11.69
CA PRO A 362 -23.84 -26.39 10.67
C PRO A 362 -24.27 -24.92 10.86
N ALA A 363 -24.55 -24.51 12.09
CA ALA A 363 -24.93 -23.12 12.40
C ALA A 363 -23.81 -22.13 12.06
N ALA A 364 -22.55 -22.43 12.40
CA ALA A 364 -21.41 -21.59 12.07
C ALA A 364 -21.19 -21.50 10.55
N MET A 365 -21.40 -22.60 9.84
CA MET A 365 -21.33 -22.64 8.37
C MET A 365 -22.40 -21.76 7.74
N ALA A 366 -23.66 -21.84 8.21
CA ALA A 366 -24.75 -21.00 7.70
C ALA A 366 -24.46 -19.49 7.91
N VAL A 367 -23.99 -19.10 9.09
CA VAL A 367 -23.59 -17.72 9.38
C VAL A 367 -22.45 -17.28 8.46
N ALA A 368 -21.43 -18.11 8.26
CA ALA A 368 -20.30 -17.77 7.39
C ALA A 368 -20.72 -17.63 5.92
N VAL A 369 -21.63 -18.46 5.42
CA VAL A 369 -22.17 -18.35 4.06
C VAL A 369 -23.00 -17.06 3.90
N ALA A 370 -23.83 -16.72 4.90
CA ALA A 370 -24.55 -15.44 4.89
C ALA A 370 -23.58 -14.24 4.91
N ALA A 371 -22.51 -14.33 5.72
CA ALA A 371 -21.46 -13.29 5.74
C ALA A 371 -20.76 -13.17 4.37
N LEU A 372 -20.48 -14.28 3.68
CA LEU A 372 -19.90 -14.24 2.33
C LEU A 372 -20.79 -13.47 1.33
N ALA A 373 -22.10 -13.64 1.39
CA ALA A 373 -23.02 -12.91 0.51
C ALA A 373 -22.94 -11.39 0.77
N VAL A 374 -22.94 -10.98 2.04
CA VAL A 374 -22.79 -9.56 2.42
C VAL A 374 -21.43 -9.02 2.00
N LEU A 375 -20.34 -9.74 2.31
CA LEU A 375 -18.98 -9.33 1.95
C LEU A 375 -18.81 -9.24 0.43
N GLY A 376 -19.38 -10.18 -0.34
CA GLY A 376 -19.34 -10.13 -1.80
C GLY A 376 -19.99 -8.86 -2.36
N VAL A 377 -21.19 -8.49 -1.85
CA VAL A 377 -21.86 -7.25 -2.25
C VAL A 377 -21.01 -6.04 -1.89
N LEU A 378 -20.45 -5.98 -0.68
CA LEU A 378 -19.60 -4.88 -0.24
C LEU A 378 -18.32 -4.80 -1.06
N THR A 379 -17.72 -5.94 -1.44
CA THR A 379 -16.52 -5.99 -2.31
C THR A 379 -16.81 -5.46 -3.69
N VAL A 380 -17.92 -5.87 -4.33
CA VAL A 380 -18.34 -5.33 -5.63
C VAL A 380 -18.55 -3.81 -5.55
N ARG A 381 -19.20 -3.31 -4.47
CA ARG A 381 -19.38 -1.87 -4.26
C ARG A 381 -18.06 -1.14 -4.09
N GLN A 382 -17.15 -1.68 -3.27
CA GLN A 382 -15.85 -1.08 -3.03
C GLN A 382 -14.96 -1.14 -4.30
N THR A 383 -15.04 -2.20 -5.11
CA THR A 383 -14.31 -2.28 -6.38
C THR A 383 -14.72 -1.16 -7.33
N ARG A 384 -16.00 -0.79 -7.36
CA ARG A 384 -16.49 0.33 -8.17
C ARG A 384 -15.98 1.71 -7.69
N VAL A 385 -15.56 1.84 -6.44
CA VAL A 385 -14.89 3.06 -5.95
C VAL A 385 -13.55 3.28 -6.64
N TRP A 386 -12.86 2.19 -7.01
CA TRP A 386 -11.58 2.20 -7.72
C TRP A 386 -11.73 2.19 -9.26
N HIS A 387 -12.91 2.55 -9.77
CA HIS A 387 -13.17 2.55 -11.21
C HIS A 387 -12.33 3.59 -11.95
N ASP A 388 -12.26 4.81 -11.43
CA ASP A 388 -11.51 5.94 -11.96
C ASP A 388 -11.13 6.92 -10.84
N SER A 389 -10.30 7.90 -11.16
CA SER A 389 -9.82 8.89 -10.20
C SER A 389 -10.97 9.74 -9.62
N ARG A 390 -11.99 10.07 -10.41
CA ARG A 390 -13.15 10.85 -9.95
C ARG A 390 -13.92 10.07 -8.89
N SER A 391 -14.33 8.85 -9.19
CA SER A 391 -15.07 7.98 -8.27
C SER A 391 -14.32 7.76 -6.95
N LEU A 392 -12.99 7.56 -7.03
CA LEU A 392 -12.12 7.35 -5.89
C LEU A 392 -12.11 8.55 -4.93
N TRP A 393 -11.87 9.75 -5.47
CA TRP A 393 -11.72 10.94 -4.64
C TRP A 393 -13.05 11.53 -4.19
N GLU A 394 -14.12 11.45 -5.00
CA GLU A 394 -15.48 11.81 -4.56
C GLU A 394 -15.96 10.90 -3.41
N HIS A 395 -15.67 9.59 -3.49
CA HIS A 395 -15.96 8.68 -2.39
C HIS A 395 -15.19 9.07 -1.13
N THR A 396 -13.89 9.36 -1.26
CA THR A 396 -13.02 9.69 -0.12
C THR A 396 -13.48 10.97 0.59
N VAL A 397 -13.77 12.04 -0.16
CA VAL A 397 -14.31 13.29 0.40
C VAL A 397 -15.65 13.06 1.12
N ARG A 398 -16.50 12.17 0.59
CA ARG A 398 -17.81 11.86 1.18
C ARG A 398 -17.70 11.15 2.53
N ILE A 399 -16.76 10.19 2.66
CA ILE A 399 -16.62 9.39 3.89
C ILE A 399 -15.69 10.04 4.92
N ASP A 400 -14.80 10.93 4.49
CA ASP A 400 -13.86 11.68 5.33
C ASP A 400 -13.79 13.14 4.85
N PRO A 401 -14.74 13.99 5.27
CA PRO A 401 -14.81 15.39 4.84
C PRO A 401 -13.66 16.27 5.33
N ASP A 402 -12.85 15.79 6.26
CA ASP A 402 -11.67 16.52 6.77
C ASP A 402 -10.35 16.12 6.05
N ASN A 403 -10.45 15.23 5.08
CA ASN A 403 -9.29 14.70 4.35
C ASN A 403 -8.76 15.68 3.30
N TYR A 404 -7.79 16.51 3.69
CA TYR A 404 -7.19 17.52 2.81
C TYR A 404 -6.52 16.92 1.56
N VAL A 405 -5.99 15.69 1.64
CA VAL A 405 -5.38 14.99 0.50
C VAL A 405 -6.45 14.60 -0.53
N ALA A 406 -7.64 14.20 -0.05
CA ALA A 406 -8.74 13.86 -0.95
C ALA A 406 -9.25 15.08 -1.73
N TYR A 407 -9.31 16.25 -1.09
CA TYR A 407 -9.65 17.50 -1.79
C TYR A 407 -8.57 17.88 -2.79
N LEU A 408 -7.28 17.80 -2.43
CA LEU A 408 -6.19 18.07 -3.38
C LEU A 408 -6.32 17.20 -4.63
N ASN A 409 -6.46 15.89 -4.45
CA ASN A 409 -6.52 14.96 -5.58
C ASN A 409 -7.81 15.10 -6.39
N ARG A 410 -8.97 15.38 -5.76
CA ARG A 410 -10.20 15.66 -6.49
C ARG A 410 -10.07 16.96 -7.29
N GLY A 411 -9.44 17.98 -6.74
CA GLY A 411 -9.11 19.20 -7.45
C GLY A 411 -8.22 18.94 -8.67
N THR A 412 -7.21 18.09 -8.52
CA THR A 412 -6.34 17.67 -9.64
C THR A 412 -7.14 16.96 -10.73
N VAL A 413 -8.05 16.06 -10.39
CA VAL A 413 -8.93 15.41 -11.38
C VAL A 413 -9.78 16.45 -12.12
N ARG A 414 -10.41 17.38 -11.40
CA ARG A 414 -11.21 18.47 -11.99
C ARG A 414 -10.40 19.35 -12.92
N GLN A 415 -9.16 19.65 -12.55
CA GLN A 415 -8.22 20.41 -13.39
C GLN A 415 -7.95 19.68 -14.71
N TYR A 416 -7.67 18.38 -14.69
CA TYR A 416 -7.51 17.56 -15.91
C TYR A 416 -8.77 17.51 -16.78
N GLU A 417 -9.95 17.61 -16.17
CA GLU A 417 -11.23 17.65 -16.87
C GLU A 417 -11.62 19.06 -17.36
N GLY A 418 -10.81 20.08 -17.04
CA GLY A 418 -11.04 21.48 -17.43
C GLY A 418 -12.01 22.24 -16.51
N ASP A 419 -12.45 21.65 -15.39
CA ASP A 419 -13.25 22.33 -14.36
C ASP A 419 -12.33 23.13 -13.43
N LEU A 420 -11.76 24.23 -13.94
CA LEU A 420 -10.80 25.09 -13.21
C LEU A 420 -11.42 25.72 -11.95
N VAL A 421 -12.69 26.10 -12.03
CA VAL A 421 -13.40 26.71 -10.88
C VAL A 421 -13.64 25.68 -9.78
N GLY A 422 -14.05 24.48 -10.13
CA GLY A 422 -14.20 23.38 -9.19
C GLY A 422 -12.87 22.96 -8.58
N ALA A 423 -11.79 22.92 -9.38
CA ALA A 423 -10.43 22.64 -8.92
C ALA A 423 -9.95 23.68 -7.90
N PHE A 424 -10.11 24.97 -8.20
CA PHE A 424 -9.79 26.07 -7.28
C PHE A 424 -10.55 25.95 -5.96
N GLY A 425 -11.85 25.59 -6.01
CA GLY A 425 -12.67 25.35 -4.82
C GLY A 425 -12.10 24.22 -3.96
N ASP A 426 -11.75 23.09 -4.57
CA ASP A 426 -11.19 21.93 -3.86
C ASP A 426 -9.80 22.23 -3.27
N TYR A 427 -8.92 22.94 -4.00
CA TYR A 427 -7.62 23.35 -3.47
C TYR A 427 -7.76 24.34 -2.30
N THR A 428 -8.78 25.22 -2.34
CA THR A 428 -9.10 26.12 -1.22
C THR A 428 -9.58 25.34 -0.01
N ASP A 429 -10.37 24.28 -0.23
CA ASP A 429 -10.82 23.38 0.82
C ASP A 429 -9.66 22.58 1.43
N ALA A 430 -8.69 22.13 0.62
CA ALA A 430 -7.47 21.46 1.08
C ALA A 430 -6.61 22.40 1.95
N VAL A 431 -6.36 23.63 1.50
CA VAL A 431 -5.63 24.66 2.26
C VAL A 431 -6.29 24.96 3.61
N ARG A 432 -7.63 25.08 3.64
CA ARG A 432 -8.38 25.38 4.88
C ARG A 432 -8.21 24.26 5.92
N ARG A 433 -8.18 22.99 5.48
CA ARG A 433 -8.06 21.83 6.36
C ARG A 433 -6.63 21.60 6.84
N ASN A 434 -5.65 21.87 6.00
CA ASN A 434 -4.25 21.79 6.36
C ASN A 434 -3.44 22.94 5.76
N PRO A 435 -3.32 24.07 6.50
CA PRO A 435 -2.53 25.23 6.05
C PRO A 435 -1.02 24.95 5.91
N GLU A 436 -0.50 23.88 6.51
CA GLU A 436 0.91 23.48 6.40
C GLU A 436 1.19 22.56 5.20
N TYR A 437 0.17 22.21 4.41
CA TYR A 437 0.32 21.33 3.26
C TYR A 437 0.66 22.15 2.01
N PHE A 438 1.94 22.35 1.75
CA PHE A 438 2.43 23.23 0.68
C PHE A 438 1.92 22.86 -0.72
N HIS A 439 1.68 21.55 -1.00
CA HIS A 439 1.12 21.10 -2.27
C HIS A 439 -0.27 21.73 -2.55
N ALA A 440 -1.09 21.92 -1.53
CA ALA A 440 -2.42 22.53 -1.72
C ALA A 440 -2.30 24.03 -2.06
N TRP A 441 -1.36 24.75 -1.45
CA TRP A 441 -1.06 26.12 -1.79
C TRP A 441 -0.50 26.26 -3.20
N TYR A 442 0.44 25.39 -3.56
CA TYR A 442 1.03 25.35 -4.90
C TYR A 442 -0.03 25.10 -5.97
N SER A 443 -0.89 24.08 -5.79
CA SER A 443 -1.94 23.74 -6.75
C SER A 443 -2.97 24.86 -6.88
N ARG A 444 -3.36 25.49 -5.75
CA ARG A 444 -4.26 26.66 -5.79
C ARG A 444 -3.64 27.85 -6.49
N ALA A 445 -2.35 28.10 -6.27
CA ALA A 445 -1.61 29.15 -6.95
C ALA A 445 -1.55 28.93 -8.47
N THR A 446 -1.31 27.69 -8.88
CA THR A 446 -1.28 27.29 -10.30
C THR A 446 -2.64 27.54 -10.94
N GLU A 447 -3.73 27.21 -10.24
CA GLU A 447 -5.08 27.43 -10.72
C GLU A 447 -5.43 28.93 -10.81
N ARG A 448 -5.01 29.75 -9.81
CA ARG A 448 -5.14 31.20 -9.87
C ARG A 448 -4.42 31.79 -11.08
N LEU A 449 -3.21 31.30 -11.37
CA LEU A 449 -2.44 31.74 -12.52
C LEU A 449 -3.17 31.42 -13.83
N ALA A 450 -3.73 30.21 -13.95
CA ALA A 450 -4.54 29.80 -15.10
C ALA A 450 -5.82 30.64 -15.26
N LEU A 451 -6.42 31.08 -14.15
CA LEU A 451 -7.61 31.95 -14.11
C LEU A 451 -7.26 33.45 -14.29
N GLY A 452 -5.98 33.81 -14.40
CA GLY A 452 -5.50 35.20 -14.58
C GLY A 452 -5.33 36.01 -13.29
N ASP A 453 -5.55 35.42 -12.09
CA ASP A 453 -5.28 36.05 -10.79
C ASP A 453 -3.79 35.94 -10.46
N ASN A 454 -2.96 36.67 -11.21
CA ASN A 454 -1.49 36.63 -11.06
C ASN A 454 -1.02 37.11 -9.69
N ALA A 455 -1.68 38.12 -9.10
CA ALA A 455 -1.32 38.64 -7.79
C ALA A 455 -1.63 37.62 -6.67
N GLY A 456 -2.82 37.01 -6.71
CA GLY A 456 -3.20 35.94 -5.81
C GLY A 456 -2.31 34.68 -5.96
N ALA A 457 -1.91 34.35 -7.20
CA ALA A 457 -0.98 33.27 -7.48
C ALA A 457 0.39 33.52 -6.83
N ALA A 458 0.96 34.72 -7.00
CA ALA A 458 2.25 35.09 -6.39
C ALA A 458 2.20 35.02 -4.85
N ALA A 459 1.08 35.40 -4.24
CA ALA A 459 0.88 35.30 -2.79
C ALA A 459 0.85 33.84 -2.32
N ASP A 460 0.09 32.96 -3.00
CA ASP A 460 -0.01 31.53 -2.67
C ASP A 460 1.33 30.79 -2.88
N TYR A 461 2.06 31.07 -3.97
CA TYR A 461 3.43 30.55 -4.17
C TYR A 461 4.39 31.05 -3.08
N THR A 462 4.23 32.29 -2.61
CA THR A 462 5.03 32.78 -1.48
C THR A 462 4.76 31.95 -0.23
N THR A 463 3.52 31.64 0.07
CA THR A 463 3.17 30.75 1.18
C THR A 463 3.73 29.34 0.97
N THR A 464 3.65 28.80 -0.25
CA THR A 464 4.29 27.53 -0.62
C THR A 464 5.77 27.53 -0.24
N LEU A 465 6.50 28.57 -0.63
CA LEU A 465 7.95 28.72 -0.39
C LEU A 465 8.31 29.06 1.06
N GLN A 466 7.38 29.59 1.85
CA GLN A 466 7.57 29.72 3.31
C GLN A 466 7.53 28.36 4.01
N ILE A 467 6.72 27.41 3.49
CA ILE A 467 6.60 26.06 4.03
C ILE A 467 7.72 25.15 3.49
N ASP A 468 7.96 25.19 2.16
CA ASP A 468 9.05 24.48 1.49
C ASP A 468 9.89 25.44 0.63
N PRO A 469 10.99 26.00 1.18
CA PRO A 469 11.86 26.95 0.47
C PRO A 469 12.63 26.35 -0.73
N TRP A 470 12.66 25.01 -0.84
CA TRP A 470 13.43 24.31 -1.87
C TRP A 470 12.58 23.87 -3.08
N TYR A 471 11.31 24.27 -3.12
CA TYR A 471 10.40 23.85 -4.17
C TYR A 471 10.61 24.65 -5.46
N VAL A 472 11.44 24.10 -6.35
CA VAL A 472 11.92 24.76 -7.58
C VAL A 472 10.78 25.20 -8.49
N GLU A 473 9.75 24.35 -8.65
CA GLU A 473 8.58 24.64 -9.45
C GLU A 473 7.81 25.87 -8.93
N ALA A 474 7.71 26.02 -7.62
CA ALA A 474 7.04 27.17 -7.01
C ALA A 474 7.82 28.47 -7.24
N LEU A 475 9.16 28.42 -7.18
CA LEU A 475 10.01 29.58 -7.53
C LEU A 475 9.81 30.00 -8.98
N ASN A 476 9.89 29.05 -9.93
CA ASN A 476 9.66 29.36 -11.34
C ASN A 476 8.27 29.97 -11.56
N ASN A 477 7.23 29.37 -11.01
CA ASN A 477 5.86 29.79 -11.24
C ASN A 477 5.54 31.11 -10.52
N ARG A 478 6.17 31.41 -9.35
CA ARG A 478 6.10 32.73 -8.73
C ARG A 478 6.79 33.78 -9.59
N GLY A 479 7.93 33.45 -10.18
CA GLY A 479 8.61 34.32 -11.14
C GLY A 479 7.71 34.65 -12.33
N LEU A 480 6.98 33.68 -12.91
CA LEU A 480 6.01 33.93 -13.97
C LEU A 480 4.86 34.84 -13.50
N ALA A 481 4.30 34.58 -12.32
CA ALA A 481 3.23 35.39 -11.75
C ALA A 481 3.69 36.85 -11.48
N ARG A 482 4.90 37.03 -10.95
CA ARG A 482 5.52 38.36 -10.75
C ARG A 482 5.81 39.08 -12.06
N GLN A 483 6.29 38.37 -13.06
CA GLN A 483 6.48 38.94 -14.41
C GLN A 483 5.16 39.44 -14.98
N ALA A 484 4.07 38.66 -14.83
CA ALA A 484 2.74 39.06 -15.28
C ALA A 484 2.16 40.27 -14.53
N THR A 485 2.56 40.50 -13.26
CA THR A 485 2.22 41.69 -12.46
C THR A 485 3.23 42.83 -12.59
N ASN A 486 4.19 42.67 -13.50
CA ASN A 486 5.23 43.69 -13.79
C ASN A 486 6.29 43.86 -12.66
N ASP A 487 6.38 42.95 -11.69
CA ASP A 487 7.49 42.86 -10.72
C ASP A 487 8.66 42.09 -11.37
N LEU A 488 9.37 42.75 -12.28
CA LEU A 488 10.44 42.13 -13.08
C LEU A 488 11.68 41.83 -12.23
N GLU A 489 12.01 42.66 -11.27
CA GLU A 489 13.13 42.45 -10.34
C GLU A 489 12.85 41.20 -9.48
N GLY A 490 11.68 41.10 -8.89
CA GLY A 490 11.27 39.94 -8.11
C GLY A 490 11.21 38.65 -8.95
N ALA A 491 10.79 38.76 -10.21
CA ALA A 491 10.76 37.60 -11.14
C ALA A 491 12.20 37.13 -11.45
N ALA A 492 13.16 38.05 -11.70
CA ALA A 492 14.54 37.67 -11.95
C ALA A 492 15.17 36.95 -10.75
N VAL A 493 14.93 37.42 -9.53
CA VAL A 493 15.42 36.79 -8.29
C VAL A 493 14.86 35.37 -8.16
N ASP A 494 13.56 35.17 -8.43
CA ASP A 494 12.91 33.84 -8.33
C ASP A 494 13.49 32.87 -9.36
N PHE A 495 13.69 33.27 -10.62
CA PHE A 495 14.29 32.43 -11.66
C PHE A 495 15.76 32.09 -11.36
N GLU A 496 16.54 33.04 -10.85
CA GLU A 496 17.93 32.81 -10.43
C GLU A 496 18.02 31.79 -9.31
N GLU A 497 17.15 31.88 -8.30
CA GLU A 497 17.10 30.94 -7.20
C GLU A 497 16.60 29.56 -7.66
N ALA A 498 15.60 29.50 -8.55
CA ALA A 498 15.16 28.25 -9.17
C ALA A 498 16.30 27.54 -9.92
N LEU A 499 17.10 28.29 -10.70
CA LEU A 499 18.26 27.75 -11.42
C LEU A 499 19.39 27.31 -10.49
N ARG A 500 19.57 27.99 -9.36
CA ARG A 500 20.56 27.61 -8.34
C ARG A 500 20.22 26.27 -7.67
N LEU A 501 18.93 26.02 -7.43
CA LEU A 501 18.43 24.81 -6.76
C LEU A 501 18.23 23.64 -7.73
N ALA A 502 17.86 23.93 -8.97
CA ALA A 502 17.56 22.90 -9.98
C ALA A 502 18.80 22.09 -10.35
N PRO A 503 18.73 20.75 -10.34
CA PRO A 503 19.82 19.91 -10.84
C PRO A 503 20.17 20.24 -12.30
N PRO A 504 21.45 20.14 -12.71
CA PRO A 504 21.85 20.40 -14.11
C PRO A 504 21.11 19.57 -15.16
N SER A 505 20.71 18.36 -14.80
CA SER A 505 19.96 17.44 -15.69
C SER A 505 18.45 17.60 -15.62
N TRP A 506 17.92 18.57 -14.87
CA TRP A 506 16.49 18.75 -14.73
C TRP A 506 15.86 19.32 -16.02
N PRO A 507 14.90 18.62 -16.67
CA PRO A 507 14.42 19.02 -18.01
C PRO A 507 13.88 20.46 -18.09
N PRO A 508 13.14 21.01 -17.10
CA PRO A 508 12.63 22.38 -17.17
C PRO A 508 13.68 23.48 -17.05
N ARG A 509 14.93 23.17 -16.74
CA ARG A 509 16.01 24.17 -16.50
C ARG A 509 16.16 25.15 -17.67
N GLY A 510 16.16 24.64 -18.92
CA GLY A 510 16.30 25.48 -20.10
C GLY A 510 15.15 26.50 -20.28
N MET A 511 13.94 26.13 -19.86
CA MET A 511 12.78 27.04 -19.85
C MET A 511 12.97 28.16 -18.83
N ILE A 512 13.49 27.87 -17.64
CA ILE A 512 13.76 28.89 -16.60
C ILE A 512 14.86 29.84 -17.08
N GLU A 513 15.92 29.34 -17.73
CA GLU A 513 16.97 30.16 -18.32
C GLU A 513 16.42 31.14 -19.37
N ALA A 514 15.50 30.66 -20.23
CA ALA A 514 14.83 31.50 -21.20
C ALA A 514 13.94 32.57 -20.54
N ASN A 515 13.18 32.22 -19.49
CA ASN A 515 12.36 33.16 -18.74
C ASN A 515 13.22 34.26 -18.09
N LEU A 516 14.32 33.87 -17.43
CA LEU A 516 15.27 34.83 -16.82
C LEU A 516 15.87 35.79 -17.86
N LEU A 517 16.30 35.25 -19.00
CA LEU A 517 16.84 36.07 -20.10
C LEU A 517 15.80 37.09 -20.61
N GLY A 518 14.55 36.65 -20.78
CA GLY A 518 13.44 37.53 -21.18
C GLY A 518 13.21 38.67 -20.22
N VAL A 519 13.19 38.41 -18.93
CA VAL A 519 13.03 39.40 -17.86
C VAL A 519 14.22 40.40 -17.84
N ARG A 520 15.46 39.88 -17.89
CA ARG A 520 16.67 40.72 -17.93
C ARG A 520 16.73 41.68 -19.14
N ASN A 521 16.33 41.19 -20.33
CA ASN A 521 16.24 42.00 -21.53
C ASN A 521 15.19 43.11 -21.39
N THR A 522 14.08 42.83 -20.74
CA THR A 522 13.02 43.82 -20.49
C THR A 522 13.49 44.90 -19.50
N LEU A 523 14.16 44.50 -18.42
CA LEU A 523 14.77 45.43 -17.45
C LEU A 523 15.83 46.33 -18.10
N ALA A 524 16.72 45.78 -18.93
CA ALA A 524 17.73 46.54 -19.65
C ALA A 524 17.13 47.61 -20.59
N ARG A 525 16.00 47.30 -21.25
CA ARG A 525 15.28 48.26 -22.11
C ARG A 525 14.57 49.36 -21.33
N ARG A 526 14.25 49.15 -20.04
CA ARG A 526 13.63 50.18 -19.17
C ARG A 526 14.65 51.13 -18.52
N GLY A 527 15.90 50.68 -18.40
CA GLY A 527 16.99 51.49 -17.86
C GLY A 527 17.67 52.36 -18.92
N GLN A 528 17.27 52.23 -20.19
CA GLN A 528 17.64 53.10 -21.31
C GLN A 528 16.55 54.14 -21.59
#